data_376a1435723826a2e38fdbbb295f454a
#
_entry.id   376a1435723826a2e38fdbbb295f454a
#
_cell.length_a   1.000
_cell.length_b   1.000
_cell.length_c   1.000
_cell.angle_alpha   90.00
_cell.angle_beta   90.00
_cell.angle_gamma   90.00
#
_symmetry.space_group_name_H-M   'P 1'
#
loop_
_entity.id
_entity.type
_entity.pdbx_description
1 polymer ?
#
loop_
_entity_poly.entity_id
_entity_poly.type
_entity_poly.pdbx_seq_one_letter_code
_entity_poly.pdbx_strand_id
1 'polypeptide(L)'
;YKRQAIVPLWLLYSGTLNDLSLMKEYANRQDVFDDALAQHLTLLFGAVLPALVIGVPLGIWCYFSTARQGAIFSLLNVIQTVPSVALFGLLIAPLAALVTAFPWLGTLGIAGTGMTPALIALVLYALLPLVRGVVVGLNQIPRDVLESARAMGMSGTQRFLHVQLPLALPVFLRSLRVVMVQTVGMAVIAALIGAGGFGALVFQGLLSSAIDLVLL
;
A
#
# COMPACT_ATOMS: atom_id res chain seq x y z
N TYR A 1 -12.78 -23.64 4.11
CA TYR A 1 -12.59 -22.22 4.49
C TYR A 1 -13.91 -21.51 4.86
N LYS A 2 -15.02 -21.68 4.11
CA LYS A 2 -16.29 -20.99 4.41
C LYS A 2 -16.93 -21.40 5.75
N ARG A 3 -16.78 -22.67 6.17
CA ARG A 3 -17.34 -23.16 7.46
C ARG A 3 -16.52 -22.70 8.68
N GLN A 4 -15.23 -22.40 8.53
CA GLN A 4 -14.37 -21.96 9.62
C GLN A 4 -14.63 -20.51 10.05
N ALA A 5 -15.15 -19.65 9.15
CA ALA A 5 -15.53 -18.27 9.47
C ALA A 5 -16.91 -18.16 10.14
N ILE A 6 -17.81 -19.15 9.95
CA ILE A 6 -19.17 -19.12 10.45
C ILE A 6 -19.19 -19.24 11.99
N VAL A 7 -18.36 -20.11 12.56
CA VAL A 7 -18.32 -20.36 14.01
C VAL A 7 -17.87 -19.10 14.79
N PRO A 8 -16.74 -18.44 14.45
CA PRO A 8 -16.35 -17.19 15.13
C PRO A 8 -17.39 -16.07 14.95
N LEU A 9 -17.97 -15.91 13.76
CA LEU A 9 -19.02 -14.93 13.52
C LEU A 9 -20.29 -15.21 14.34
N TRP A 10 -20.68 -16.47 14.47
CA TRP A 10 -21.82 -16.85 15.29
C TRP A 10 -21.55 -16.60 16.79
N LEU A 11 -20.35 -16.93 17.27
CA LEU A 11 -19.93 -16.68 18.64
C LEU A 11 -19.91 -15.17 18.99
N LEU A 12 -19.46 -14.33 18.03
CA LEU A 12 -19.53 -12.87 18.17
C LEU A 12 -20.97 -12.37 18.22
N TYR A 13 -21.83 -12.89 17.32
CA TYR A 13 -23.23 -12.47 17.26
C TYR A 13 -24.06 -12.95 18.46
N SER A 14 -23.76 -14.13 18.99
CA SER A 14 -24.46 -14.71 20.15
C SER A 14 -24.15 -14.02 21.48
N GLY A 15 -23.17 -13.09 21.50
CA GLY A 15 -22.77 -12.39 22.72
C GLY A 15 -21.97 -13.25 23.72
N THR A 16 -21.68 -14.51 23.41
CA THR A 16 -20.94 -15.41 24.30
C THR A 16 -19.48 -14.98 24.53
N LEU A 17 -18.96 -14.12 23.65
CA LEU A 17 -17.59 -13.58 23.74
C LEU A 17 -17.54 -12.21 24.45
N ASN A 18 -18.66 -11.61 24.82
CA ASN A 18 -18.70 -10.27 25.41
C ASN A 18 -17.98 -10.16 26.76
N ASP A 19 -17.77 -11.28 27.43
CA ASP A 19 -17.03 -11.33 28.72
C ASP A 19 -15.52 -11.38 28.54
N LEU A 20 -15.02 -11.58 27.32
CA LEU A 20 -13.58 -11.52 27.05
C LEU A 20 -13.06 -10.09 27.29
N SER A 21 -11.87 -10.00 27.87
CA SER A 21 -11.19 -8.72 28.14
C SER A 21 -11.06 -7.87 26.88
N LEU A 22 -10.76 -8.50 25.74
CA LEU A 22 -10.67 -7.87 24.43
C LEU A 22 -11.97 -7.19 23.99
N MET A 23 -13.12 -7.86 24.19
CA MET A 23 -14.44 -7.30 23.81
C MET A 23 -14.84 -6.14 24.72
N LYS A 24 -14.48 -6.22 25.99
CA LYS A 24 -14.69 -5.12 26.95
C LYS A 24 -13.82 -3.93 26.63
N GLU A 25 -12.55 -4.16 26.26
CA GLU A 25 -11.63 -3.09 25.83
C GLU A 25 -12.12 -2.44 24.53
N TYR A 26 -12.57 -3.22 23.54
CA TYR A 26 -13.20 -2.70 22.33
C TYR A 26 -14.42 -1.82 22.64
N ALA A 27 -15.35 -2.30 23.47
CA ALA A 27 -16.56 -1.55 23.84
C ALA A 27 -16.24 -0.23 24.59
N ASN A 28 -15.18 -0.24 25.41
CA ASN A 28 -14.74 0.94 26.16
C ASN A 28 -14.00 1.98 25.29
N ARG A 29 -13.42 1.57 24.14
CA ARG A 29 -12.57 2.41 23.28
C ARG A 29 -12.99 2.35 21.82
N GLN A 30 -14.27 2.15 21.57
CA GLN A 30 -14.79 2.01 20.20
C GLN A 30 -14.49 3.24 19.34
N ASP A 31 -14.64 4.43 19.88
CA ASP A 31 -14.30 5.70 19.23
C ASP A 31 -12.81 5.76 18.84
N VAL A 32 -11.92 5.37 19.75
CA VAL A 32 -10.46 5.33 19.48
C VAL A 32 -10.12 4.28 18.40
N PHE A 33 -10.80 3.14 18.43
CA PHE A 33 -10.64 2.10 17.41
C PHE A 33 -11.14 2.56 16.05
N ASP A 34 -12.29 3.19 15.97
CA ASP A 34 -12.87 3.70 14.72
C ASP A 34 -12.00 4.80 14.11
N ASP A 35 -11.47 5.70 14.92
CA ASP A 35 -10.49 6.70 14.49
C ASP A 35 -9.20 6.07 13.96
N ALA A 36 -8.66 5.07 14.68
CA ALA A 36 -7.47 4.34 14.26
C ALA A 36 -7.71 3.58 12.95
N LEU A 37 -8.88 2.96 12.78
CA LEU A 37 -9.29 2.31 11.54
C LEU A 37 -9.36 3.30 10.38
N ALA A 38 -10.02 4.44 10.58
CA ALA A 38 -10.14 5.48 9.55
C ALA A 38 -8.77 6.01 9.10
N GLN A 39 -7.87 6.28 10.06
CA GLN A 39 -6.50 6.70 9.79
C GLN A 39 -5.71 5.61 9.06
N HIS A 40 -5.84 4.35 9.47
CA HIS A 40 -5.15 3.23 8.83
C HIS A 40 -5.61 3.01 7.40
N LEU A 41 -6.92 3.09 7.14
CA LEU A 41 -7.49 3.02 5.79
C LEU A 41 -7.05 4.22 4.93
N THR A 42 -6.96 5.40 5.52
CA THR A 42 -6.44 6.60 4.85
C THR A 42 -4.98 6.42 4.43
N LEU A 43 -4.13 5.85 5.30
CA LEU A 43 -2.74 5.50 4.95
C LEU A 43 -2.68 4.46 3.85
N LEU A 44 -3.50 3.40 3.94
CA LEU A 44 -3.54 2.33 2.95
C LEU A 44 -3.96 2.84 1.58
N PHE A 45 -5.14 3.42 1.47
CA PHE A 45 -5.67 3.88 0.18
C PHE A 45 -4.99 5.15 -0.32
N GLY A 46 -4.61 6.06 0.59
CA GLY A 46 -3.84 7.25 0.26
C GLY A 46 -2.43 6.95 -0.26
N ALA A 47 -1.89 5.76 0.03
CA ALA A 47 -0.63 5.31 -0.55
C ALA A 47 -0.85 4.47 -1.83
N VAL A 48 -1.76 3.50 -1.78
CA VAL A 48 -1.95 2.55 -2.90
C VAL A 48 -2.53 3.22 -4.15
N LEU A 49 -3.50 4.13 -4.00
CA LEU A 49 -4.11 4.80 -5.15
C LEU A 49 -3.10 5.67 -5.94
N PRO A 50 -2.33 6.58 -5.32
CA PRO A 50 -1.29 7.31 -6.04
C PRO A 50 -0.21 6.38 -6.60
N ALA A 51 0.18 5.32 -5.86
CA ALA A 51 1.14 4.35 -6.36
C ALA A 51 0.65 3.62 -7.61
N LEU A 52 -0.65 3.31 -7.71
CA LEU A 52 -1.27 2.75 -8.93
C LEU A 52 -1.26 3.75 -10.09
N VAL A 53 -1.65 5.00 -9.82
CA VAL A 53 -1.70 6.07 -10.84
C VAL A 53 -0.31 6.34 -11.43
N ILE A 54 0.74 6.24 -10.63
CA ILE A 54 2.13 6.44 -11.06
C ILE A 54 2.73 5.13 -11.60
N GLY A 55 2.58 4.04 -10.85
CA GLY A 55 3.26 2.76 -11.08
C GLY A 55 2.77 2.03 -12.34
N VAL A 56 1.46 2.08 -12.64
CA VAL A 56 0.93 1.40 -13.83
C VAL A 56 1.41 2.06 -15.13
N PRO A 57 1.28 3.38 -15.33
CA PRO A 57 1.85 4.03 -16.50
C PRO A 57 3.37 3.88 -16.60
N LEU A 58 4.07 3.97 -15.47
CA LEU A 58 5.51 3.79 -15.40
C LEU A 58 5.92 2.36 -15.82
N GLY A 59 5.18 1.35 -15.38
CA GLY A 59 5.39 -0.05 -15.75
C GLY A 59 5.15 -0.30 -17.24
N ILE A 60 4.08 0.27 -17.79
CA ILE A 60 3.81 0.21 -19.24
C ILE A 60 4.93 0.88 -20.01
N TRP A 61 5.39 2.04 -19.57
CA TRP A 61 6.50 2.76 -20.20
C TRP A 61 7.82 1.99 -20.14
N CYS A 62 8.10 1.29 -19.05
CA CYS A 62 9.24 0.38 -18.89
C CYS A 62 9.16 -0.81 -19.85
N TYR A 63 7.97 -1.38 -20.06
CA TYR A 63 7.77 -2.53 -20.96
C TYR A 63 8.24 -2.26 -22.40
N PHE A 64 8.04 -1.03 -22.88
CA PHE A 64 8.43 -0.67 -24.26
C PHE A 64 9.93 -0.33 -24.47
N SER A 65 10.77 -0.37 -23.40
CA SER A 65 12.20 -0.07 -23.53
C SER A 65 13.02 -0.70 -22.40
N THR A 66 13.91 -1.61 -22.78
CA THR A 66 14.82 -2.29 -21.84
C THR A 66 15.78 -1.32 -21.13
N ALA A 67 16.26 -0.29 -21.83
CA ALA A 67 17.14 0.72 -21.23
C ALA A 67 16.42 1.51 -20.11
N ARG A 68 15.19 1.95 -20.36
CA ARG A 68 14.37 2.64 -19.34
C ARG A 68 14.02 1.72 -18.18
N GLN A 69 13.67 0.48 -18.50
CA GLN A 69 13.37 -0.55 -17.48
C GLN A 69 14.54 -0.74 -16.52
N GLY A 70 15.79 -0.87 -17.06
CA GLY A 70 16.98 -1.01 -16.23
C GLY A 70 17.21 0.19 -15.30
N ALA A 71 17.12 1.40 -15.83
CA ALA A 71 17.31 2.62 -15.05
C ALA A 71 16.25 2.79 -13.95
N ILE A 72 14.97 2.58 -14.27
CA ILE A 72 13.86 2.73 -13.31
C ILE A 72 13.94 1.66 -12.24
N PHE A 73 14.18 0.40 -12.60
CA PHE A 73 14.32 -0.67 -11.60
C PHE A 73 15.53 -0.45 -10.70
N SER A 74 16.65 0.05 -11.21
CA SER A 74 17.81 0.40 -10.38
C SER A 74 17.44 1.47 -9.35
N LEU A 75 16.76 2.53 -9.77
CA LEU A 75 16.31 3.61 -8.87
C LEU A 75 15.34 3.09 -7.81
N LEU A 76 14.31 2.35 -8.22
CA LEU A 76 13.31 1.82 -7.30
C LEU A 76 13.89 0.77 -6.34
N ASN A 77 14.86 -0.04 -6.79
CA ASN A 77 15.56 -0.97 -5.92
C ASN A 77 16.39 -0.23 -4.86
N VAL A 78 17.09 0.86 -5.21
CA VAL A 78 17.83 1.68 -4.25
C VAL A 78 16.88 2.19 -3.15
N ILE A 79 15.69 2.69 -3.52
CA ILE A 79 14.69 3.13 -2.54
C ILE A 79 14.32 1.99 -1.58
N GLN A 80 14.14 0.77 -2.09
CA GLN A 80 13.77 -0.37 -1.25
C GLN A 80 14.92 -0.94 -0.41
N THR A 81 16.16 -0.58 -0.68
CA THR A 81 17.30 -0.94 0.21
C THR A 81 17.33 -0.12 1.49
N VAL A 82 16.71 1.06 1.48
CA VAL A 82 16.58 1.90 2.67
C VAL A 82 15.58 1.26 3.64
N PRO A 83 15.91 1.01 4.91
CA PRO A 83 14.92 0.52 5.89
C PRO A 83 13.73 1.48 6.00
N SER A 84 12.50 0.95 6.09
CA SER A 84 11.28 1.77 6.10
C SER A 84 11.29 2.85 7.20
N VAL A 85 11.71 2.48 8.40
CA VAL A 85 11.84 3.42 9.53
C VAL A 85 12.83 4.55 9.20
N ALA A 86 13.94 4.22 8.54
CA ALA A 86 14.93 5.21 8.14
C ALA A 86 14.37 6.14 7.04
N LEU A 87 13.60 5.60 6.08
CA LEU A 87 12.99 6.41 5.03
C LEU A 87 11.95 7.37 5.61
N PHE A 88 11.11 6.92 6.55
CA PHE A 88 10.20 7.81 7.26
C PHE A 88 10.96 8.98 7.91
N GLY A 89 12.04 8.69 8.64
CA GLY A 89 12.87 9.72 9.29
C GLY A 89 13.56 10.66 8.30
N LEU A 90 14.09 10.12 7.19
CA LEU A 90 14.75 10.92 6.15
C LEU A 90 13.82 11.93 5.47
N LEU A 91 12.52 11.65 5.39
CA LEU A 91 11.54 12.55 4.77
C LEU A 91 11.15 13.72 5.69
N ILE A 92 11.33 13.59 7.00
CA ILE A 92 10.92 14.63 7.98
C ILE A 92 11.62 15.96 7.69
N ALA A 93 12.94 15.97 7.65
CA ALA A 93 13.71 17.21 7.51
C ALA A 93 13.48 17.94 6.17
N PRO A 94 13.50 17.29 4.99
CA PRO A 94 13.18 17.94 3.73
C PRO A 94 11.75 18.48 3.66
N LEU A 95 10.78 17.75 4.18
CA LEU A 95 9.38 18.20 4.19
C LEU A 95 9.17 19.37 5.15
N ALA A 96 9.77 19.35 6.34
CA ALA A 96 9.74 20.46 7.26
C ALA A 96 10.38 21.72 6.64
N ALA A 97 11.52 21.58 5.96
CA ALA A 97 12.17 22.66 5.24
C ALA A 97 11.30 23.22 4.10
N LEU A 98 10.61 22.34 3.35
CA LEU A 98 9.68 22.75 2.30
C LEU A 98 8.50 23.55 2.87
N VAL A 99 7.90 23.10 3.97
CA VAL A 99 6.78 23.81 4.60
C VAL A 99 7.22 25.15 5.18
N THR A 100 8.43 25.24 5.73
CA THR A 100 8.97 26.53 6.19
C THR A 100 9.26 27.49 5.04
N ALA A 101 9.78 27.00 3.92
CA ALA A 101 10.04 27.81 2.73
C ALA A 101 8.75 28.22 1.99
N PHE A 102 7.72 27.38 2.04
CA PHE A 102 6.44 27.57 1.37
C PHE A 102 5.26 27.34 2.33
N PRO A 103 4.93 28.32 3.19
CA PRO A 103 3.92 28.16 4.25
C PRO A 103 2.52 27.75 3.74
N TRP A 104 2.19 28.06 2.48
CA TRP A 104 0.94 27.64 1.86
C TRP A 104 0.80 26.11 1.75
N LEU A 105 1.90 25.35 1.74
CA LEU A 105 1.87 23.88 1.78
C LEU A 105 1.28 23.36 3.09
N GLY A 106 1.53 24.07 4.21
CA GLY A 106 0.92 23.74 5.50
C GLY A 106 -0.60 23.90 5.49
N THR A 107 -1.15 24.87 4.74
CA THR A 107 -2.61 25.05 4.61
C THR A 107 -3.26 23.92 3.79
N LEU A 108 -2.49 23.20 2.98
CA LEU A 108 -2.92 21.97 2.27
C LEU A 108 -2.76 20.69 3.11
N GLY A 109 -2.38 20.81 4.39
CA GLY A 109 -2.17 19.66 5.28
C GLY A 109 -0.82 18.96 5.11
N ILE A 110 0.11 19.54 4.34
CA ILE A 110 1.46 19.00 4.20
C ILE A 110 2.27 19.37 5.42
N ALA A 111 2.79 18.37 6.13
CA ALA A 111 3.60 18.55 7.33
C ALA A 111 4.90 17.74 7.23
N GLY A 112 5.90 18.16 7.99
CA GLY A 112 7.19 17.45 8.08
C GLY A 112 7.09 16.12 8.83
N THR A 113 6.08 15.97 9.71
CA THR A 113 5.84 14.75 10.50
C THR A 113 4.43 14.23 10.28
N GLY A 114 4.15 13.04 10.77
CA GLY A 114 2.81 12.45 10.73
C GLY A 114 2.47 11.82 9.38
N MET A 115 1.27 12.10 8.89
CA MET A 115 0.70 11.39 7.73
C MET A 115 1.42 11.68 6.40
N THR A 116 1.91 12.90 6.18
CA THR A 116 2.52 13.30 4.90
C THR A 116 3.78 12.49 4.57
N PRO A 117 4.84 12.45 5.43
CA PRO A 117 6.02 11.65 5.13
C PRO A 117 5.70 10.15 5.09
N ALA A 118 4.72 9.69 5.90
CA ALA A 118 4.26 8.30 5.85
C ALA A 118 3.68 7.94 4.48
N LEU A 119 2.76 8.73 3.96
CA LEU A 119 2.14 8.51 2.64
C LEU A 119 3.19 8.50 1.52
N ILE A 120 4.12 9.46 1.52
CA ILE A 120 5.18 9.54 0.49
C ILE A 120 6.04 8.27 0.53
N ALA A 121 6.49 7.86 1.71
CA ALA A 121 7.31 6.67 1.84
C ALA A 121 6.55 5.40 1.41
N LEU A 122 5.29 5.24 1.83
CA LEU A 122 4.45 4.11 1.46
C LEU A 122 4.23 4.03 -0.06
N VAL A 123 4.00 5.17 -0.73
CA VAL A 123 3.93 5.26 -2.20
C VAL A 123 5.23 4.78 -2.83
N LEU A 124 6.37 5.29 -2.37
CA LEU A 124 7.69 4.93 -2.91
C LEU A 124 7.97 3.42 -2.78
N TYR A 125 7.60 2.82 -1.65
CA TYR A 125 7.74 1.37 -1.46
C TYR A 125 6.78 0.54 -2.31
N ALA A 126 5.58 1.05 -2.58
CA ALA A 126 4.59 0.38 -3.41
C ALA A 126 4.97 0.38 -4.90
N LEU A 127 5.73 1.38 -5.36
CA LEU A 127 6.06 1.55 -6.79
C LEU A 127 6.81 0.35 -7.38
N LEU A 128 7.84 -0.16 -6.72
CA LEU A 128 8.66 -1.25 -7.31
C LEU A 128 7.85 -2.51 -7.60
N PRO A 129 7.10 -3.09 -6.64
CA PRO A 129 6.31 -4.28 -6.92
C PRO A 129 5.19 -4.03 -7.93
N LEU A 130 4.60 -2.83 -7.98
CA LEU A 130 3.58 -2.48 -8.99
C LEU A 130 4.18 -2.39 -10.39
N VAL A 131 5.27 -1.63 -10.56
CA VAL A 131 5.98 -1.49 -11.85
C VAL A 131 6.45 -2.86 -12.34
N ARG A 132 7.04 -3.67 -11.44
CA ARG A 132 7.48 -5.03 -11.75
C ARG A 132 6.30 -5.92 -12.16
N GLY A 133 5.17 -5.83 -11.46
CA GLY A 133 3.96 -6.59 -11.77
C GLY A 133 3.41 -6.30 -13.16
N VAL A 134 3.41 -5.04 -13.58
CA VAL A 134 3.01 -4.64 -14.94
C VAL A 134 3.97 -5.21 -15.99
N VAL A 135 5.28 -5.00 -15.80
CA VAL A 135 6.30 -5.46 -16.76
C VAL A 135 6.30 -6.98 -16.87
N VAL A 136 6.27 -7.70 -15.76
CA VAL A 136 6.24 -9.17 -15.75
C VAL A 136 4.94 -9.69 -16.38
N GLY A 137 3.80 -9.07 -16.04
CA GLY A 137 2.51 -9.45 -16.61
C GLY A 137 2.48 -9.33 -18.13
N LEU A 138 3.00 -8.23 -18.67
CA LEU A 138 3.07 -8.02 -20.12
C LEU A 138 4.12 -8.93 -20.80
N ASN A 139 5.24 -9.23 -20.15
CA ASN A 139 6.29 -10.09 -20.72
C ASN A 139 5.93 -11.57 -20.69
N GLN A 140 4.99 -12.02 -19.86
CA GLN A 140 4.55 -13.42 -19.81
C GLN A 140 3.62 -13.81 -20.95
N ILE A 141 3.14 -12.86 -21.75
CA ILE A 141 2.23 -13.15 -22.85
C ILE A 141 3.01 -13.88 -23.96
N PRO A 142 2.54 -15.09 -24.40
CA PRO A 142 3.21 -15.84 -25.45
C PRO A 142 3.27 -15.06 -26.77
N ARG A 143 4.38 -15.18 -27.49
CA ARG A 143 4.59 -14.48 -28.76
C ARG A 143 3.59 -14.87 -29.83
N ASP A 144 3.22 -16.14 -29.89
CA ASP A 144 2.23 -16.72 -30.83
C ASP A 144 0.85 -16.07 -30.66
N VAL A 145 0.45 -15.72 -29.44
CA VAL A 145 -0.79 -14.97 -29.18
C VAL A 145 -0.70 -13.57 -29.81
N LEU A 146 0.45 -12.90 -29.66
CA LEU A 146 0.65 -11.58 -30.23
C LEU A 146 0.76 -11.60 -31.75
N GLU A 147 1.35 -12.64 -32.32
CA GLU A 147 1.45 -12.86 -33.77
C GLU A 147 0.09 -13.19 -34.37
N SER A 148 -0.70 -14.05 -33.72
CA SER A 148 -2.08 -14.34 -34.13
C SER A 148 -2.96 -13.09 -34.14
N ALA A 149 -2.85 -12.26 -33.12
CA ALA A 149 -3.56 -10.97 -33.07
C ALA A 149 -3.13 -10.03 -34.21
N ARG A 150 -1.84 -10.02 -34.59
CA ARG A 150 -1.35 -9.28 -35.77
C ARG A 150 -1.91 -9.85 -37.07
N ALA A 151 -1.90 -11.17 -37.23
CA ALA A 151 -2.43 -11.85 -38.42
C ALA A 151 -3.92 -11.56 -38.64
N MET A 152 -4.67 -11.38 -37.56
CA MET A 152 -6.08 -10.93 -37.62
C MET A 152 -6.25 -9.44 -37.95
N GLY A 153 -5.19 -8.70 -38.21
CA GLY A 153 -5.24 -7.28 -38.58
C GLY A 153 -5.39 -6.31 -37.41
N MET A 154 -5.21 -6.74 -36.17
CA MET A 154 -5.29 -5.84 -35.02
C MET A 154 -4.19 -4.78 -35.03
N SER A 155 -4.57 -3.52 -34.87
CA SER A 155 -3.63 -2.42 -34.65
C SER A 155 -2.88 -2.59 -33.31
N GLY A 156 -1.76 -1.87 -33.13
CA GLY A 156 -0.99 -1.90 -31.89
C GLY A 156 -1.81 -1.60 -30.63
N THR A 157 -2.67 -0.58 -30.72
CA THR A 157 -3.56 -0.18 -29.61
C THR A 157 -4.64 -1.24 -29.34
N GLN A 158 -5.26 -1.78 -30.39
CA GLN A 158 -6.24 -2.87 -30.23
C GLN A 158 -5.62 -4.09 -29.58
N ARG A 159 -4.43 -4.50 -30.04
CA ARG A 159 -3.70 -5.63 -29.46
C ARG A 159 -3.33 -5.36 -28.00
N PHE A 160 -2.90 -4.14 -27.66
CA PHE A 160 -2.59 -3.79 -26.29
C PHE A 160 -3.84 -3.86 -25.39
N LEU A 161 -4.92 -3.20 -25.77
CA LEU A 161 -6.12 -3.08 -24.92
C LEU A 161 -6.94 -4.39 -24.85
N HIS A 162 -7.06 -5.14 -25.96
CA HIS A 162 -7.95 -6.30 -26.02
C HIS A 162 -7.23 -7.64 -25.80
N VAL A 163 -5.91 -7.69 -25.94
CA VAL A 163 -5.13 -8.92 -25.77
C VAL A 163 -4.13 -8.81 -24.63
N GLN A 164 -3.22 -7.83 -24.70
CA GLN A 164 -2.13 -7.76 -23.74
C GLN A 164 -2.62 -7.39 -22.34
N LEU A 165 -3.43 -6.35 -22.21
CA LEU A 165 -3.91 -5.86 -20.92
C LEU A 165 -4.76 -6.91 -20.17
N PRO A 166 -5.76 -7.57 -20.78
CA PRO A 166 -6.53 -8.63 -20.10
C PRO A 166 -5.69 -9.83 -19.69
N LEU A 167 -4.74 -10.24 -20.52
CA LEU A 167 -3.87 -11.38 -20.21
C LEU A 167 -2.81 -11.06 -19.13
N ALA A 168 -2.35 -9.82 -19.06
CA ALA A 168 -1.42 -9.36 -18.03
C ALA A 168 -2.11 -9.13 -16.66
N LEU A 169 -3.41 -8.85 -16.65
CA LEU A 169 -4.17 -8.45 -15.47
C LEU A 169 -4.06 -9.44 -14.29
N PRO A 170 -4.16 -10.77 -14.46
CA PRO A 170 -4.05 -11.70 -13.34
C PRO A 170 -2.69 -11.64 -12.63
N VAL A 171 -1.60 -11.42 -13.38
CA VAL A 171 -0.25 -11.28 -12.83
C VAL A 171 -0.11 -9.97 -12.09
N PHE A 172 -0.63 -8.89 -12.66
CA PHE A 172 -0.67 -7.58 -12.03
C PHE A 172 -1.47 -7.59 -10.71
N LEU A 173 -2.64 -8.25 -10.68
CA LEU A 173 -3.45 -8.37 -9.47
C LEU A 173 -2.74 -9.13 -8.34
N ARG A 174 -1.88 -10.11 -8.67
CA ARG A 174 -1.02 -10.76 -7.67
C ARG A 174 -0.03 -9.76 -7.05
N SER A 175 0.58 -8.92 -7.88
CA SER A 175 1.49 -7.87 -7.39
C SER A 175 0.75 -6.83 -6.56
N LEU A 176 -0.44 -6.42 -6.97
CA LEU A 176 -1.30 -5.52 -6.20
C LEU A 176 -1.64 -6.10 -4.82
N ARG A 177 -1.96 -7.40 -4.75
CA ARG A 177 -2.18 -8.07 -3.46
C ARG A 177 -0.95 -7.98 -2.55
N VAL A 178 0.25 -8.20 -3.08
CA VAL A 178 1.50 -8.08 -2.31
C VAL A 178 1.66 -6.66 -1.79
N VAL A 179 1.42 -5.65 -2.64
CA VAL A 179 1.47 -4.23 -2.24
C VAL A 179 0.48 -3.92 -1.13
N MET A 180 -0.77 -4.38 -1.23
CA MET A 180 -1.79 -4.16 -0.20
C MET A 180 -1.34 -4.72 1.16
N VAL A 181 -0.90 -5.98 1.19
CA VAL A 181 -0.44 -6.63 2.43
C VAL A 181 0.80 -5.93 3.00
N GLN A 182 1.77 -5.58 2.15
CA GLN A 182 2.97 -4.84 2.56
C GLN A 182 2.59 -3.47 3.14
N THR A 183 1.71 -2.72 2.49
CA THR A 183 1.32 -1.37 2.91
C THR A 183 0.58 -1.40 4.26
N VAL A 184 -0.30 -2.40 4.48
CA VAL A 184 -0.95 -2.60 5.79
C VAL A 184 0.09 -2.76 6.90
N GLY A 185 1.07 -3.65 6.72
CA GLY A 185 2.12 -3.85 7.72
C GLY A 185 3.01 -2.61 7.94
N MET A 186 3.36 -1.91 6.86
CA MET A 186 4.19 -0.70 6.95
C MET A 186 3.45 0.50 7.56
N ALA A 187 2.14 0.60 7.36
CA ALA A 187 1.31 1.63 7.98
C ALA A 187 1.29 1.52 9.51
N VAL A 188 1.43 0.30 10.07
CA VAL A 188 1.61 0.13 11.52
C VAL A 188 2.90 0.81 12.00
N ILE A 189 4.00 0.64 11.27
CA ILE A 189 5.30 1.23 11.61
C ILE A 189 5.28 2.77 11.45
N ALA A 190 4.48 3.29 10.53
CA ALA A 190 4.34 4.73 10.30
C ALA A 190 3.79 5.49 11.53
N ALA A 191 3.15 4.81 12.47
CA ALA A 191 2.74 5.39 13.75
C ALA A 191 3.91 5.92 14.57
N LEU A 192 5.14 5.38 14.40
CA LEU A 192 6.35 5.87 15.07
C LEU A 192 6.71 7.31 14.71
N ILE A 193 6.27 7.79 13.56
CA ILE A 193 6.46 9.19 13.12
C ILE A 193 5.20 10.03 13.27
N GLY A 194 4.21 9.52 14.01
CA GLY A 194 2.95 10.22 14.31
C GLY A 194 1.89 10.11 13.21
N ALA A 195 1.96 9.12 12.32
CA ALA A 195 0.95 8.93 11.27
C ALA A 195 -0.39 8.35 11.78
N GLY A 196 -0.41 7.87 13.04
CA GLY A 196 -1.62 7.31 13.64
C GLY A 196 -1.95 5.89 13.15
N GLY A 197 -3.22 5.57 13.07
CA GLY A 197 -3.72 4.25 12.67
C GLY A 197 -3.54 3.19 13.75
N PHE A 198 -3.76 1.91 13.40
CA PHE A 198 -3.61 0.79 14.35
C PHE A 198 -2.23 0.70 14.99
N GLY A 199 -1.19 1.18 14.32
CA GLY A 199 0.14 1.24 14.90
C GLY A 199 0.21 2.04 16.20
N ALA A 200 -0.58 3.10 16.32
CA ALA A 200 -0.64 3.89 17.56
C ALA A 200 -1.19 3.07 18.73
N LEU A 201 -2.23 2.26 18.52
CA LEU A 201 -2.79 1.36 19.53
C LEU A 201 -1.76 0.29 19.92
N VAL A 202 -1.12 -0.35 18.93
CA VAL A 202 -0.10 -1.37 19.16
C VAL A 202 1.05 -0.81 20.01
N PHE A 203 1.64 0.33 19.64
CA PHE A 203 2.76 0.91 20.39
C PHE A 203 2.34 1.42 21.77
N GLN A 204 1.15 2.01 21.90
CA GLN A 204 0.60 2.40 23.21
C GLN A 204 0.40 1.19 24.10
N GLY A 205 -0.19 0.11 23.57
CA GLY A 205 -0.40 -1.14 24.31
C GLY A 205 0.91 -1.79 24.76
N LEU A 206 1.93 -1.80 23.88
CA LEU A 206 3.26 -2.31 24.24
C LEU A 206 3.93 -1.49 25.35
N LEU A 207 3.85 -0.17 25.28
CA LEU A 207 4.46 0.71 26.29
C LEU A 207 3.75 0.63 27.65
N SER A 208 2.42 0.41 27.66
CA SER A 208 1.63 0.28 28.89
C SER A 208 1.50 -1.16 29.37
N SER A 209 2.10 -2.14 28.71
CA SER A 209 1.95 -3.59 28.96
C SER A 209 0.47 -4.05 28.90
N ALA A 210 -0.35 -3.34 28.15
CA ALA A 210 -1.76 -3.64 27.93
C ALA A 210 -1.94 -4.53 26.70
N ILE A 211 -1.88 -5.86 26.91
CA ILE A 211 -1.94 -6.86 25.82
C ILE A 211 -3.26 -6.76 25.06
N ASP A 212 -4.37 -6.47 25.75
CA ASP A 212 -5.70 -6.34 25.13
C ASP A 212 -5.73 -5.20 24.10
N LEU A 213 -5.01 -4.10 24.35
CA LEU A 213 -4.89 -2.98 23.42
C LEU A 213 -4.01 -3.30 22.19
N VAL A 214 -3.02 -4.19 22.35
CA VAL A 214 -2.19 -4.66 21.23
C VAL A 214 -2.96 -5.61 20.30
N LEU A 215 -3.92 -6.35 20.87
CA LEU A 215 -4.74 -7.33 20.14
C LEU A 215 -5.98 -6.72 19.50
N LEU A 216 -6.36 -5.52 19.89
CA LEU A 216 -7.48 -4.77 19.34
C LEU A 216 -7.16 -4.31 17.91
#